data_7a19c8d267212d3e135ccb7cf7e2a0a3
#
_entry.id   7a19c8d267212d3e135ccb7cf7e2a0a3
#
_cell.length_a   1.000
_cell.length_b   1.000
_cell.length_c   1.000
_cell.angle_alpha   90.00
_cell.angle_beta   90.00
_cell.angle_gamma   90.00
#
_symmetry.space_group_name_H-M   'P 1'
#
loop_
_entity.id
_entity.type
_entity.pdbx_description
1 polymer ?
#
loop_
_entity_poly.entity_id
_entity_poly.type
_entity_poly.pdbx_seq_one_letter_code
_entity_poly.pdbx_strand_id
1 'polypeptide(L)'
;NLYIFAKLKTITMINITLPDGSIKEVESGTSAIDIAMGISEGLARNVLSASVNGEVWDANRPITTDSTLTLHTFNDKEGKSTFWHSSAHIMAEALEDLYPGVKLGIGPAVDNGFYYDIDLGDRVLSSEDLPKIEKKMKELAGKKVSFDRKDISKTDAIKYFKEKGDEYKLELLEDLKDGNITFYTQGNFTDLCRGPHIPSSGKIKAIKLLNIAGAYWRGDENRKQLTRIYGVSFPKQKELTSYLDMLEEAKKRDHRKIGKEMELFTFSQKVGQGLPLWLPKGAQLREKLENFLKKAQTHAGYLPVVTPHIGNKDLYVCSGHYDKYGEDSFQPIKTPNEGEEFFLKPMNCPHHCEIYKSKQYSYRDLPVRFAEFGTVYRYEQSGELHGLTRVRGFTQDDAHLFVRPDQVKQEFINVINLVLYVFKALGFEEFKAQISLRDPDNKTKYIGSDDNWDKAEAAIIEASNEKGLDTIVEYGEAAFYGPKLDFMVKDALGREWQLGTIQVDYNLPERFELEYTGPDNQKYRPVMIHRAPFGSMERFVAVLIEHCGGNFPLWLTPEQV
;
A
#
# COMPACT_ATOMS: atom_id res chain seq x y z
N ASN A 1 -6.68 0.92 -73.58
CA ASN A 1 -7.51 1.14 -72.33
C ASN A 1 -6.97 0.29 -71.19
N LEU A 2 -6.05 0.87 -70.43
CA LEU A 2 -5.65 0.33 -69.10
C LEU A 2 -6.53 0.96 -68.06
N TYR A 3 -7.46 0.19 -67.53
CA TYR A 3 -8.17 0.55 -66.27
C TYR A 3 -7.26 0.28 -65.08
N ILE A 4 -6.71 1.34 -64.49
CA ILE A 4 -6.06 1.31 -63.18
C ILE A 4 -7.18 1.27 -62.16
N PHE A 5 -7.49 0.10 -61.61
CA PHE A 5 -8.31 -0.04 -60.41
C PHE A 5 -7.46 0.40 -59.20
N ALA A 6 -7.57 1.67 -58.84
CA ALA A 6 -7.17 2.11 -57.49
C ALA A 6 -8.10 1.41 -56.49
N LYS A 7 -7.56 0.45 -55.71
CA LYS A 7 -8.26 -0.09 -54.53
C LYS A 7 -8.52 1.07 -53.58
N LEU A 8 -9.72 1.63 -53.57
CA LEU A 8 -10.21 2.48 -52.49
C LEU A 8 -10.13 1.65 -51.21
N LYS A 9 -9.17 1.99 -50.33
CA LYS A 9 -9.16 1.49 -48.95
C LYS A 9 -10.43 2.03 -48.30
N THR A 10 -11.37 1.18 -48.00
CA THR A 10 -12.52 1.55 -47.17
C THR A 10 -11.96 1.96 -45.82
N ILE A 11 -12.02 3.25 -45.48
CA ILE A 11 -11.62 3.79 -44.20
C ILE A 11 -12.69 3.35 -43.20
N THR A 12 -12.35 2.50 -42.26
CA THR A 12 -13.24 2.09 -41.16
C THR A 12 -13.10 3.13 -40.05
N MET A 13 -14.20 3.77 -39.71
CA MET A 13 -14.25 4.70 -38.57
C MET A 13 -14.61 3.93 -37.29
N ILE A 14 -14.04 4.36 -36.16
CA ILE A 14 -14.30 3.83 -34.83
C ILE A 14 -14.63 4.97 -33.85
N ASN A 15 -15.42 4.66 -32.83
CA ASN A 15 -15.82 5.60 -31.79
C ASN A 15 -14.96 5.42 -30.54
N ILE A 16 -14.32 6.50 -30.10
CA ILE A 16 -13.52 6.54 -28.87
C ILE A 16 -14.26 7.37 -27.84
N THR A 17 -14.65 6.73 -26.74
CA THR A 17 -15.30 7.37 -25.59
C THR A 17 -14.24 7.83 -24.57
N LEU A 18 -14.19 9.12 -24.28
CA LEU A 18 -13.28 9.72 -23.30
C LEU A 18 -13.89 9.70 -21.88
N PRO A 19 -13.10 9.95 -20.82
CA PRO A 19 -13.58 9.88 -19.42
C PRO A 19 -14.70 10.88 -19.08
N ASP A 20 -14.81 11.99 -19.82
CA ASP A 20 -15.89 12.97 -19.68
C ASP A 20 -17.19 12.58 -20.41
N GLY A 21 -17.21 11.36 -21.01
CA GLY A 21 -18.34 10.85 -21.79
C GLY A 21 -18.40 11.36 -23.23
N SER A 22 -17.48 12.25 -23.64
CA SER A 22 -17.43 12.69 -25.05
C SER A 22 -16.96 11.59 -25.98
N ILE A 23 -17.53 11.53 -27.18
CA ILE A 23 -17.18 10.54 -28.21
C ILE A 23 -16.42 11.23 -29.35
N LYS A 24 -15.28 10.65 -29.73
CA LYS A 24 -14.50 11.06 -30.90
C LYS A 24 -14.54 9.97 -31.95
N GLU A 25 -14.95 10.31 -33.15
CA GLU A 25 -14.86 9.43 -34.31
C GLU A 25 -13.48 9.59 -34.95
N VAL A 26 -12.73 8.47 -35.10
CA VAL A 26 -11.37 8.44 -35.65
C VAL A 26 -11.23 7.26 -36.62
N GLU A 27 -10.20 7.28 -37.47
CA GLU A 27 -9.88 6.15 -38.36
C GLU A 27 -9.41 4.95 -37.52
N SER A 28 -9.83 3.74 -37.91
CA SER A 28 -9.33 2.49 -37.31
C SER A 28 -7.82 2.39 -37.50
N GLY A 29 -7.09 2.13 -36.42
CA GLY A 29 -5.63 2.14 -36.39
C GLY A 29 -5.01 3.42 -35.85
N THR A 30 -5.84 4.44 -35.48
CA THR A 30 -5.36 5.63 -34.79
C THR A 30 -4.86 5.27 -33.40
N SER A 31 -3.72 5.79 -32.99
CA SER A 31 -3.13 5.55 -31.66
C SER A 31 -3.64 6.56 -30.62
N ALA A 32 -3.48 6.19 -29.33
CA ALA A 32 -3.86 7.09 -28.21
C ALA A 32 -3.09 8.41 -28.24
N ILE A 33 -1.83 8.41 -28.70
CA ILE A 33 -1.04 9.65 -28.83
C ILE A 33 -1.53 10.54 -29.96
N ASP A 34 -2.03 9.97 -31.07
CA ASP A 34 -2.61 10.73 -32.18
C ASP A 34 -3.95 11.34 -31.76
N ILE A 35 -4.75 10.62 -30.98
CA ILE A 35 -5.99 11.12 -30.39
C ILE A 35 -5.67 12.27 -29.42
N ALA A 36 -4.65 12.13 -28.59
CA ALA A 36 -4.18 13.20 -27.68
C ALA A 36 -3.70 14.43 -28.46
N MET A 37 -3.01 14.24 -29.61
CA MET A 37 -2.59 15.32 -30.48
C MET A 37 -3.78 16.08 -31.08
N GLY A 38 -4.83 15.36 -31.44
CA GLY A 38 -6.10 15.95 -31.90
C GLY A 38 -6.89 16.70 -30.80
N ILE A 39 -6.54 16.50 -29.52
CA ILE A 39 -7.09 17.26 -28.39
C ILE A 39 -6.23 18.51 -28.11
N SER A 40 -4.93 18.29 -27.86
CA SER A 40 -3.95 19.38 -27.74
C SER A 40 -2.51 18.83 -27.85
N GLU A 41 -1.62 19.61 -28.47
CA GLU A 41 -0.18 19.30 -28.51
C GLU A 41 0.46 19.20 -27.11
N GLY A 42 -0.03 20.00 -26.16
CA GLY A 42 0.44 19.99 -24.77
C GLY A 42 0.14 18.68 -24.07
N LEU A 43 -1.05 18.12 -24.30
CA LEU A 43 -1.46 16.82 -23.77
C LEU A 43 -0.61 15.71 -24.41
N ALA A 44 -0.52 15.64 -25.74
CA ALA A 44 0.24 14.62 -26.46
C ALA A 44 1.72 14.58 -26.04
N ARG A 45 2.32 15.73 -25.77
CA ARG A 45 3.69 15.80 -25.24
C ARG A 45 3.84 15.16 -23.86
N ASN A 46 2.80 15.10 -23.04
CA ASN A 46 2.84 14.57 -21.67
C ASN A 46 2.30 13.15 -21.54
N VAL A 47 1.55 12.63 -22.54
CA VAL A 47 1.03 11.24 -22.53
C VAL A 47 2.18 10.25 -22.53
N LEU A 48 2.10 9.25 -21.63
CA LEU A 48 3.08 8.18 -21.43
C LEU A 48 2.50 6.81 -21.79
N SER A 49 1.25 6.56 -21.45
CA SER A 49 0.48 5.35 -21.75
C SER A 49 -1.00 5.70 -21.85
N ALA A 50 -1.83 4.71 -22.16
CA ALA A 50 -3.28 4.89 -22.19
C ALA A 50 -4.00 3.62 -21.72
N SER A 51 -5.12 3.75 -21.02
CA SER A 51 -6.04 2.64 -20.79
C SER A 51 -7.05 2.56 -21.94
N VAL A 52 -7.10 1.40 -22.58
CA VAL A 52 -8.06 1.07 -23.64
C VAL A 52 -8.96 -0.05 -23.10
N ASN A 53 -10.24 0.22 -22.94
CA ASN A 53 -11.20 -0.71 -22.32
C ASN A 53 -10.74 -1.24 -20.94
N GLY A 54 -10.07 -0.39 -20.15
CA GLY A 54 -9.55 -0.74 -18.82
C GLY A 54 -8.16 -1.37 -18.80
N GLU A 55 -7.59 -1.78 -19.95
CA GLU A 55 -6.21 -2.30 -20.04
C GLU A 55 -5.21 -1.20 -20.37
N VAL A 56 -4.08 -1.17 -19.67
CA VAL A 56 -3.01 -0.18 -19.92
C VAL A 56 -2.15 -0.62 -21.10
N TRP A 57 -2.10 0.23 -22.14
CA TRP A 57 -1.40 0.01 -23.41
C TRP A 57 -0.30 1.05 -23.64
N ASP A 58 0.64 0.70 -24.52
CA ASP A 58 1.54 1.69 -25.13
C ASP A 58 0.72 2.76 -25.85
N ALA A 59 1.04 4.04 -25.62
CA ALA A 59 0.29 5.14 -26.23
C ALA A 59 0.38 5.15 -27.78
N ASN A 60 1.40 4.50 -28.35
CA ASN A 60 1.60 4.36 -29.80
C ASN A 60 0.86 3.15 -30.39
N ARG A 61 0.25 2.28 -29.59
CA ARG A 61 -0.43 1.07 -30.07
C ARG A 61 -1.70 1.45 -30.82
N PRO A 62 -1.93 0.91 -32.05
CA PRO A 62 -3.13 1.18 -32.83
C PRO A 62 -4.40 0.67 -32.15
N ILE A 63 -5.47 1.49 -32.14
CA ILE A 63 -6.81 1.11 -31.68
C ILE A 63 -7.65 0.79 -32.92
N THR A 64 -8.24 -0.39 -32.96
CA THR A 64 -8.91 -0.91 -34.17
C THR A 64 -10.41 -1.12 -34.02
N THR A 65 -10.95 -0.94 -32.83
CA THR A 65 -12.38 -1.13 -32.50
C THR A 65 -12.87 0.01 -31.61
N ASP A 66 -14.20 0.18 -31.55
CA ASP A 66 -14.83 1.10 -30.60
C ASP A 66 -14.33 0.80 -29.19
N SER A 67 -13.90 1.83 -28.47
CA SER A 67 -13.23 1.65 -27.19
C SER A 67 -13.42 2.84 -26.24
N THR A 68 -13.32 2.58 -24.96
CA THR A 68 -13.09 3.64 -23.95
C THR A 68 -11.60 3.95 -23.87
N LEU A 69 -11.24 5.22 -23.72
CA LEU A 69 -9.84 5.65 -23.69
C LEU A 69 -9.59 6.62 -22.52
N THR A 70 -8.62 6.28 -21.68
CA THR A 70 -8.06 7.18 -20.66
C THR A 70 -6.58 7.40 -20.94
N LEU A 71 -6.14 8.65 -20.99
CA LEU A 71 -4.75 9.02 -21.26
C LEU A 71 -4.01 9.22 -19.93
N HIS A 72 -2.82 8.62 -19.81
CA HIS A 72 -2.01 8.69 -18.59
C HIS A 72 -0.76 9.52 -18.79
N THR A 73 -0.52 10.40 -17.84
CA THR A 73 0.68 11.25 -17.73
C THR A 73 1.54 10.81 -16.54
N PHE A 74 2.64 11.52 -16.26
CA PHE A 74 3.50 11.21 -15.11
C PHE A 74 2.81 11.46 -13.74
N ASN A 75 1.70 12.19 -13.71
CA ASN A 75 0.94 12.41 -12.47
C ASN A 75 0.01 11.23 -12.14
N ASP A 76 -0.31 10.41 -13.14
CA ASP A 76 -1.17 9.25 -13.00
C ASP A 76 -0.35 8.02 -12.61
N LYS A 77 -0.92 7.12 -11.80
CA LYS A 77 -0.25 5.90 -11.32
C LYS A 77 0.25 5.03 -12.48
N GLU A 78 -0.60 4.80 -13.47
CA GLU A 78 -0.32 3.99 -14.66
C GLU A 78 0.75 4.63 -15.54
N GLY A 79 0.68 5.95 -15.74
CA GLY A 79 1.66 6.70 -16.50
C GLY A 79 3.03 6.72 -15.82
N LYS A 80 3.07 6.89 -14.51
CA LYS A 80 4.30 6.84 -13.70
C LYS A 80 4.93 5.44 -13.72
N SER A 81 4.13 4.40 -13.54
CA SER A 81 4.57 3.00 -13.62
C SER A 81 5.18 2.69 -14.99
N THR A 82 4.51 3.09 -16.09
CA THR A 82 5.02 2.92 -17.47
C THR A 82 6.34 3.65 -17.67
N PHE A 83 6.48 4.85 -17.11
CA PHE A 83 7.70 5.65 -17.21
C PHE A 83 8.88 4.98 -16.50
N TRP A 84 8.68 4.51 -15.28
CA TRP A 84 9.72 3.83 -14.50
C TRP A 84 10.07 2.47 -15.09
N HIS A 85 9.09 1.72 -15.59
CA HIS A 85 9.33 0.47 -16.31
C HIS A 85 10.23 0.71 -17.54
N SER A 86 9.95 1.74 -18.32
CA SER A 86 10.79 2.11 -19.46
C SER A 86 12.19 2.56 -19.02
N SER A 87 12.30 3.20 -17.86
CA SER A 87 13.60 3.58 -17.29
C SER A 87 14.42 2.37 -16.84
N ALA A 88 13.76 1.31 -16.36
CA ALA A 88 14.40 0.03 -16.05
C ALA A 88 14.99 -0.60 -17.32
N HIS A 89 14.29 -0.54 -18.46
CA HIS A 89 14.81 -1.00 -19.75
C HIS A 89 16.03 -0.18 -20.23
N ILE A 90 16.02 1.14 -20.07
CA ILE A 90 17.19 1.98 -20.36
C ILE A 90 18.37 1.62 -19.46
N MET A 91 18.12 1.24 -18.19
CA MET A 91 19.17 0.74 -17.30
C MET A 91 19.72 -0.60 -17.76
N ALA A 92 18.86 -1.52 -18.19
CA ALA A 92 19.26 -2.83 -18.73
C ALA A 92 20.15 -2.68 -19.99
N GLU A 93 19.75 -1.82 -20.95
CA GLU A 93 20.57 -1.48 -22.11
C GLU A 93 21.94 -0.88 -21.71
N ALA A 94 21.94 0.03 -20.74
CA ALA A 94 23.18 0.63 -20.24
C ALA A 94 24.12 -0.41 -19.60
N LEU A 95 23.54 -1.38 -18.90
CA LEU A 95 24.29 -2.45 -18.24
C LEU A 95 24.87 -3.43 -19.28
N GLU A 96 24.12 -3.80 -20.32
CA GLU A 96 24.67 -4.62 -21.42
C GLU A 96 25.82 -3.94 -22.15
N ASP A 97 25.68 -2.64 -22.44
CA ASP A 97 26.74 -1.86 -23.10
C ASP A 97 28.01 -1.72 -22.24
N LEU A 98 27.86 -1.58 -20.91
CA LEU A 98 28.98 -1.36 -20.00
C LEU A 98 29.63 -2.65 -19.50
N TYR A 99 28.85 -3.73 -19.42
CA TYR A 99 29.25 -5.00 -18.84
C TYR A 99 28.89 -6.17 -19.76
N PRO A 100 29.66 -6.40 -20.83
CA PRO A 100 29.41 -7.51 -21.75
C PRO A 100 29.32 -8.85 -21.02
N GLY A 101 28.28 -9.63 -21.35
CA GLY A 101 27.99 -10.90 -20.70
C GLY A 101 27.15 -10.83 -19.42
N VAL A 102 26.67 -9.64 -19.02
CA VAL A 102 25.67 -9.51 -17.95
C VAL A 102 24.41 -10.30 -18.31
N LYS A 103 23.85 -11.04 -17.35
CA LYS A 103 22.57 -11.71 -17.51
C LYS A 103 21.50 -10.90 -16.80
N LEU A 104 20.36 -10.77 -17.44
CA LEU A 104 19.28 -9.89 -17.02
C LEU A 104 18.13 -10.70 -16.39
N GLY A 105 17.83 -10.43 -15.12
CA GLY A 105 16.67 -10.98 -14.43
C GLY A 105 15.38 -10.23 -14.80
N ILE A 106 14.84 -9.48 -13.84
CA ILE A 106 13.61 -8.69 -13.98
C ILE A 106 13.83 -7.24 -13.57
N GLY A 107 13.07 -6.33 -14.19
CA GLY A 107 13.16 -4.88 -13.95
C GLY A 107 11.79 -4.20 -13.90
N PRO A 108 10.98 -4.42 -12.83
CA PRO A 108 9.68 -3.76 -12.70
C PRO A 108 9.81 -2.31 -12.22
N ALA A 109 8.74 -1.55 -12.48
CA ALA A 109 8.43 -0.37 -11.70
C ALA A 109 7.95 -0.77 -10.30
N VAL A 110 8.27 0.04 -9.31
CA VAL A 110 7.80 -0.06 -7.93
C VAL A 110 7.23 1.28 -7.49
N ASP A 111 6.59 1.37 -6.31
CA ASP A 111 5.89 2.56 -5.84
C ASP A 111 6.74 3.85 -5.86
N ASN A 112 8.04 3.74 -5.62
CA ASN A 112 8.94 4.88 -5.53
C ASN A 112 10.13 4.79 -6.50
N GLY A 113 9.91 4.27 -7.72
CA GLY A 113 10.96 4.17 -8.71
C GLY A 113 10.96 2.86 -9.49
N PHE A 114 12.12 2.34 -9.76
CA PHE A 114 12.32 1.07 -10.46
C PHE A 114 13.57 0.37 -9.95
N TYR A 115 13.69 -0.91 -10.23
CA TYR A 115 14.94 -1.64 -10.07
C TYR A 115 15.20 -2.56 -11.26
N TYR A 116 16.40 -3.11 -11.31
CA TYR A 116 16.72 -4.24 -12.20
C TYR A 116 17.61 -5.23 -11.46
N ASP A 117 17.29 -6.52 -11.58
CA ASP A 117 18.08 -7.63 -11.07
C ASP A 117 19.01 -8.15 -12.14
N ILE A 118 20.31 -8.22 -11.83
CA ILE A 118 21.33 -8.64 -12.78
C ILE A 118 22.28 -9.66 -12.17
N ASP A 119 22.85 -10.48 -13.03
CA ASP A 119 23.95 -11.38 -12.70
C ASP A 119 25.19 -10.99 -13.48
N LEU A 120 26.23 -10.61 -12.78
CA LEU A 120 27.52 -10.19 -13.32
C LEU A 120 28.62 -11.27 -13.20
N GLY A 121 28.24 -12.52 -12.85
CA GLY A 121 29.19 -13.57 -12.52
C GLY A 121 30.02 -13.21 -11.29
N ASP A 122 31.33 -13.20 -11.43
CA ASP A 122 32.25 -12.89 -10.34
C ASP A 122 32.49 -11.37 -10.11
N ARG A 123 31.91 -10.52 -10.95
CA ARG A 123 32.06 -9.06 -10.83
C ARG A 123 31.08 -8.52 -9.80
N VAL A 124 31.60 -7.70 -8.88
CA VAL A 124 30.81 -7.01 -7.87
C VAL A 124 30.71 -5.53 -8.23
N LEU A 125 29.49 -4.98 -8.23
CA LEU A 125 29.25 -3.54 -8.34
C LEU A 125 29.27 -2.88 -6.96
N SER A 126 29.78 -1.65 -6.94
CA SER A 126 29.75 -0.76 -5.78
C SER A 126 28.96 0.52 -6.08
N SER A 127 28.72 1.33 -5.07
CA SER A 127 28.10 2.66 -5.24
C SER A 127 28.91 3.58 -6.15
N GLU A 128 30.21 3.34 -6.31
CA GLU A 128 31.11 4.10 -7.18
C GLU A 128 30.84 3.85 -8.67
N ASP A 129 30.23 2.73 -9.02
CA ASP A 129 29.85 2.38 -10.39
C ASP A 129 28.57 3.10 -10.85
N LEU A 130 27.70 3.48 -9.91
CA LEU A 130 26.39 4.07 -10.23
C LEU A 130 26.48 5.32 -11.11
N PRO A 131 27.38 6.29 -10.89
CA PRO A 131 27.51 7.47 -11.75
C PRO A 131 27.85 7.12 -13.22
N LYS A 132 28.63 6.06 -13.45
CA LYS A 132 28.99 5.59 -14.79
C LYS A 132 27.76 5.02 -15.51
N ILE A 133 26.95 4.23 -14.80
CA ILE A 133 25.72 3.67 -15.33
C ILE A 133 24.71 4.79 -15.61
N GLU A 134 24.52 5.74 -14.68
CA GLU A 134 23.66 6.92 -14.87
C GLU A 134 24.02 7.73 -16.11
N LYS A 135 25.32 7.95 -16.32
CA LYS A 135 25.82 8.67 -17.50
C LYS A 135 25.42 7.95 -18.79
N LYS A 136 25.61 6.63 -18.81
CA LYS A 136 25.23 5.81 -19.96
C LYS A 136 23.73 5.80 -20.19
N MET A 137 22.92 5.67 -19.14
CA MET A 137 21.46 5.77 -19.24
C MET A 137 21.00 7.11 -19.83
N LYS A 138 21.61 8.23 -19.40
CA LYS A 138 21.31 9.56 -19.95
C LYS A 138 21.68 9.69 -21.43
N GLU A 139 22.80 9.09 -21.83
CA GLU A 139 23.21 9.03 -23.23
C GLU A 139 22.17 8.28 -24.07
N LEU A 140 21.76 7.09 -23.63
CA LEU A 140 20.77 6.25 -24.31
C LEU A 140 19.39 6.93 -24.38
N ALA A 141 18.90 7.49 -23.28
CA ALA A 141 17.67 8.25 -23.24
C ALA A 141 17.70 9.44 -24.23
N GLY A 142 18.86 10.10 -24.35
CA GLY A 142 19.09 11.22 -25.26
C GLY A 142 18.97 10.86 -26.75
N LYS A 143 19.09 9.59 -27.12
CA LYS A 143 18.90 9.11 -28.51
C LYS A 143 17.44 9.21 -28.98
N LYS A 144 16.48 9.35 -28.06
CA LYS A 144 15.04 9.52 -28.31
C LYS A 144 14.43 8.39 -29.17
N VAL A 145 14.87 7.16 -28.93
CA VAL A 145 14.37 5.97 -29.63
C VAL A 145 12.98 5.59 -29.14
N SER A 146 12.19 4.92 -30.01
CA SER A 146 10.92 4.28 -29.65
C SER A 146 11.15 2.99 -28.87
N PHE A 147 10.09 2.51 -28.21
CA PHE A 147 9.99 1.16 -27.66
C PHE A 147 9.05 0.37 -28.55
N ASP A 148 9.59 -0.53 -29.34
CA ASP A 148 8.86 -1.25 -30.38
C ASP A 148 8.42 -2.63 -29.87
N ARG A 149 7.10 -2.82 -29.72
CA ARG A 149 6.48 -4.06 -29.29
C ARG A 149 6.38 -5.05 -30.45
N LYS A 150 6.75 -6.31 -30.18
CA LYS A 150 6.62 -7.41 -31.13
C LYS A 150 6.08 -8.66 -30.42
N ASP A 151 4.97 -9.20 -30.93
CA ASP A 151 4.51 -10.53 -30.53
C ASP A 151 5.43 -11.59 -31.16
N ILE A 152 5.82 -12.59 -30.37
CA ILE A 152 6.78 -13.63 -30.79
C ILE A 152 6.30 -15.00 -30.33
N SER A 153 6.62 -16.04 -31.09
CA SER A 153 6.35 -17.41 -30.69
C SER A 153 7.27 -17.85 -29.54
N LYS A 154 6.79 -18.76 -28.67
CA LYS A 154 7.62 -19.31 -27.58
C LYS A 154 8.90 -19.95 -28.11
N THR A 155 8.82 -20.62 -29.25
CA THR A 155 9.97 -21.28 -29.89
C THR A 155 11.05 -20.27 -30.32
N ASP A 156 10.66 -19.17 -30.96
CA ASP A 156 11.59 -18.13 -31.37
C ASP A 156 12.16 -17.36 -30.20
N ALA A 157 11.35 -17.11 -29.15
CA ALA A 157 11.81 -16.48 -27.92
C ALA A 157 12.87 -17.34 -27.20
N ILE A 158 12.64 -18.64 -27.08
CA ILE A 158 13.61 -19.59 -26.49
C ILE A 158 14.89 -19.62 -27.34
N LYS A 159 14.78 -19.65 -28.66
CA LYS A 159 15.94 -19.62 -29.54
C LYS A 159 16.79 -18.37 -29.33
N TYR A 160 16.15 -17.19 -29.29
CA TYR A 160 16.81 -15.90 -29.05
C TYR A 160 17.60 -15.88 -27.74
N PHE A 161 16.98 -16.26 -26.60
CA PHE A 161 17.66 -16.23 -25.30
C PHE A 161 18.67 -17.35 -25.11
N LYS A 162 18.54 -18.50 -25.83
CA LYS A 162 19.61 -19.50 -25.88
C LYS A 162 20.85 -18.98 -26.59
N GLU A 163 20.68 -18.28 -27.72
CA GLU A 163 21.78 -17.65 -28.45
C GLU A 163 22.44 -16.53 -27.63
N LYS A 164 21.63 -15.79 -26.85
CA LYS A 164 22.11 -14.74 -25.93
C LYS A 164 22.75 -15.30 -24.65
N GLY A 165 22.50 -16.56 -24.30
CA GLY A 165 23.02 -17.21 -23.10
C GLY A 165 22.35 -16.72 -21.79
N ASP A 166 21.12 -16.20 -21.86
CA ASP A 166 20.41 -15.66 -20.71
C ASP A 166 19.48 -16.72 -20.10
N GLU A 167 19.97 -17.40 -19.06
CA GLU A 167 19.27 -18.47 -18.35
C GLU A 167 18.04 -17.98 -17.57
N TYR A 168 18.07 -16.75 -17.04
CA TYR A 168 16.94 -16.19 -16.30
C TYR A 168 15.74 -15.94 -17.20
N LYS A 169 15.96 -15.42 -18.40
CA LYS A 169 14.89 -15.23 -19.40
C LYS A 169 14.35 -16.55 -19.94
N LEU A 170 15.20 -17.56 -20.08
CA LEU A 170 14.78 -18.91 -20.47
C LEU A 170 13.85 -19.51 -19.40
N GLU A 171 14.19 -19.38 -18.12
CA GLU A 171 13.35 -19.86 -17.02
C GLU A 171 12.00 -19.10 -16.96
N LEU A 172 12.00 -17.77 -17.17
CA LEU A 172 10.74 -17.02 -17.23
C LEU A 172 9.84 -17.47 -18.37
N LEU A 173 10.42 -17.87 -19.51
CA LEU A 173 9.67 -18.40 -20.65
C LEU A 173 9.00 -19.76 -20.37
N GLU A 174 9.54 -20.56 -19.44
CA GLU A 174 8.91 -21.83 -19.08
C GLU A 174 7.49 -21.64 -18.54
N ASP A 175 7.28 -20.61 -17.74
CA ASP A 175 6.00 -20.29 -17.10
C ASP A 175 4.99 -19.60 -18.05
N LEU A 176 5.43 -19.13 -19.23
CA LEU A 176 4.59 -18.41 -20.15
C LEU A 176 3.95 -19.35 -21.18
N LYS A 177 2.66 -19.11 -21.47
CA LYS A 177 1.94 -19.80 -22.54
C LYS A 177 2.26 -19.16 -23.89
N ASP A 178 2.32 -19.98 -24.94
CA ASP A 178 2.46 -19.47 -26.31
C ASP A 178 1.25 -18.57 -26.68
N GLY A 179 1.50 -17.53 -27.46
CA GLY A 179 0.51 -16.50 -27.80
C GLY A 179 0.45 -15.30 -26.85
N ASN A 180 1.14 -15.36 -25.69
CA ASN A 180 1.20 -14.26 -24.71
C ASN A 180 2.64 -13.74 -24.50
N ILE A 181 3.53 -13.97 -25.47
CA ILE A 181 4.94 -13.60 -25.37
C ILE A 181 5.22 -12.40 -26.24
N THR A 182 5.78 -11.36 -25.63
CA THR A 182 6.14 -10.13 -26.32
C THR A 182 7.58 -9.76 -26.05
N PHE A 183 8.22 -9.22 -27.09
CA PHE A 183 9.50 -8.55 -27.01
C PHE A 183 9.30 -7.06 -27.15
N TYR A 184 10.14 -6.30 -26.46
CA TYR A 184 10.29 -4.86 -26.68
C TYR A 184 11.72 -4.57 -27.09
N THR A 185 11.86 -3.81 -28.18
CA THR A 185 13.15 -3.38 -28.72
C THR A 185 13.26 -1.86 -28.64
N GLN A 186 14.38 -1.39 -28.07
CA GLN A 186 14.78 0.01 -28.09
C GLN A 186 16.24 0.11 -28.53
N GLY A 187 16.54 0.92 -29.54
CA GLY A 187 17.90 0.97 -30.08
C GLY A 187 18.41 -0.41 -30.47
N ASN A 188 19.50 -0.84 -29.82
CA ASN A 188 20.12 -2.17 -30.03
C ASN A 188 19.73 -3.20 -28.98
N PHE A 189 18.90 -2.84 -28.01
CA PHE A 189 18.49 -3.68 -26.90
C PHE A 189 17.11 -4.30 -27.14
N THR A 190 16.99 -5.61 -26.88
CA THR A 190 15.73 -6.35 -26.96
C THR A 190 15.57 -7.21 -25.71
N ASP A 191 14.40 -7.11 -25.07
CA ASP A 191 14.09 -7.89 -23.87
C ASP A 191 12.70 -8.54 -23.92
N LEU A 192 12.54 -9.61 -23.13
CA LEU A 192 11.26 -10.24 -22.82
C LEU A 192 10.46 -9.35 -21.88
N CYS A 193 9.36 -8.79 -22.33
CA CYS A 193 8.59 -7.84 -21.58
C CYS A 193 7.11 -7.82 -22.00
N ARG A 194 6.23 -7.59 -21.03
CA ARG A 194 4.78 -7.43 -21.29
C ARG A 194 4.38 -6.00 -21.67
N GLY A 195 5.24 -5.03 -21.38
CA GLY A 195 4.89 -3.61 -21.49
C GLY A 195 3.94 -3.15 -20.38
N PRO A 196 3.29 -1.99 -20.53
CA PRO A 196 3.55 -1.03 -21.60
C PRO A 196 4.83 -0.22 -21.39
N HIS A 197 5.23 0.48 -22.47
CA HIS A 197 6.35 1.43 -22.46
C HIS A 197 5.94 2.82 -22.96
N ILE A 198 6.76 3.82 -22.60
CA ILE A 198 6.56 5.20 -23.06
C ILE A 198 6.86 5.33 -24.56
N PRO A 199 6.26 6.33 -25.25
CA PRO A 199 6.43 6.49 -26.70
C PRO A 199 7.87 6.74 -27.15
N SER A 200 8.72 7.30 -26.31
CA SER A 200 10.13 7.60 -26.64
C SER A 200 11.00 7.70 -25.39
N SER A 201 12.20 7.14 -25.45
CA SER A 201 13.22 7.27 -24.38
C SER A 201 13.57 8.73 -24.07
N GLY A 202 13.39 9.65 -25.03
CA GLY A 202 13.61 11.09 -24.84
C GLY A 202 12.68 11.79 -23.84
N LYS A 203 11.65 11.11 -23.33
CA LYS A 203 10.83 11.60 -22.22
C LYS A 203 11.54 11.47 -20.88
N ILE A 204 12.53 10.57 -20.74
CA ILE A 204 13.34 10.35 -19.54
C ILE A 204 14.50 11.36 -19.54
N LYS A 205 14.34 12.47 -18.83
CA LYS A 205 15.32 13.56 -18.81
C LYS A 205 16.20 13.60 -17.56
N ALA A 206 15.70 13.08 -16.46
CA ALA A 206 16.40 13.10 -15.18
C ALA A 206 16.42 11.69 -14.58
N ILE A 207 17.63 11.21 -14.24
CA ILE A 207 17.84 9.84 -13.75
C ILE A 207 18.78 9.91 -12.55
N LYS A 208 18.48 9.15 -11.50
CA LYS A 208 19.36 8.90 -10.37
C LYS A 208 19.28 7.44 -9.96
N LEU A 209 20.42 6.77 -9.87
CA LEU A 209 20.53 5.47 -9.24
C LEU A 209 20.78 5.67 -7.75
N LEU A 210 20.03 4.96 -6.91
CA LEU A 210 19.97 5.23 -5.47
C LEU A 210 20.91 4.33 -4.67
N ASN A 211 20.81 3.02 -4.87
CA ASN A 211 21.58 2.03 -4.12
C ASN A 211 21.64 0.68 -4.85
N ILE A 212 22.53 -0.17 -4.35
CA ILE A 212 22.70 -1.55 -4.77
C ILE A 212 22.38 -2.45 -3.57
N ALA A 213 21.69 -3.56 -3.82
CA ALA A 213 21.37 -4.58 -2.82
C ALA A 213 21.51 -5.98 -3.42
N GLY A 214 21.68 -6.99 -2.58
CA GLY A 214 21.51 -8.38 -2.97
C GLY A 214 20.02 -8.76 -2.98
N ALA A 215 19.61 -9.54 -3.97
CA ALA A 215 18.25 -10.09 -4.04
C ALA A 215 18.30 -11.53 -4.54
N TYR A 216 17.69 -12.46 -3.83
CA TYR A 216 17.59 -13.85 -4.29
C TYR A 216 16.67 -13.96 -5.50
N TRP A 217 17.07 -14.73 -6.49
CA TRP A 217 16.27 -14.97 -7.68
C TRP A 217 14.88 -15.52 -7.30
N ARG A 218 13.83 -14.84 -7.74
CA ARG A 218 12.42 -15.11 -7.40
C ARG A 218 12.11 -15.10 -5.90
N GLY A 219 12.94 -14.45 -5.07
CA GLY A 219 12.73 -14.38 -3.63
C GLY A 219 13.07 -15.67 -2.85
N ASP A 220 13.63 -16.68 -3.50
CA ASP A 220 13.99 -17.95 -2.88
C ASP A 220 15.45 -17.89 -2.39
N GLU A 221 15.63 -17.94 -1.07
CA GLU A 221 16.95 -17.90 -0.42
C GLU A 221 17.90 -19.05 -0.78
N ASN A 222 17.36 -20.17 -1.31
CA ASN A 222 18.14 -21.31 -1.77
C ASN A 222 18.69 -21.11 -3.21
N ARG A 223 18.30 -20.02 -3.88
CA ARG A 223 18.71 -19.70 -5.23
C ARG A 223 19.82 -18.66 -5.27
N LYS A 224 20.39 -18.44 -6.46
CA LYS A 224 21.47 -17.49 -6.64
C LYS A 224 21.06 -16.09 -6.21
N GLN A 225 21.91 -15.42 -5.45
CA GLN A 225 21.77 -14.02 -5.13
C GLN A 225 22.22 -13.17 -6.31
N LEU A 226 21.31 -12.33 -6.82
CA LEU A 226 21.54 -11.36 -7.88
C LEU A 226 21.87 -9.99 -7.30
N THR A 227 22.44 -9.13 -8.13
CA THR A 227 22.66 -7.72 -7.81
C THR A 227 21.43 -6.93 -8.24
N ARG A 228 20.77 -6.27 -7.31
CA ARG A 228 19.62 -5.39 -7.56
C ARG A 228 20.06 -3.93 -7.51
N ILE A 229 19.82 -3.18 -8.58
CA ILE A 229 20.12 -1.76 -8.67
C ILE A 229 18.80 -0.99 -8.64
N TYR A 230 18.63 -0.08 -7.65
CA TYR A 230 17.48 0.78 -7.53
C TYR A 230 17.72 2.13 -8.17
N GLY A 231 16.71 2.66 -8.85
CA GLY A 231 16.76 3.96 -9.48
C GLY A 231 15.43 4.70 -9.47
N VAL A 232 15.51 6.01 -9.70
CA VAL A 232 14.36 6.89 -9.94
C VAL A 232 14.62 7.72 -11.19
N SER A 233 13.55 8.10 -11.86
CA SER A 233 13.62 8.96 -13.03
C SER A 233 12.41 9.87 -13.13
N PHE A 234 12.60 11.03 -13.77
CA PHE A 234 11.58 12.06 -13.88
C PHE A 234 11.59 12.71 -15.26
N PRO A 235 10.44 13.25 -15.72
CA PRO A 235 10.36 14.02 -16.96
C PRO A 235 11.15 15.33 -16.91
N LYS A 236 11.44 15.87 -15.71
CA LYS A 236 12.14 17.14 -15.52
C LYS A 236 13.19 17.05 -14.41
N GLN A 237 14.33 17.73 -14.63
CA GLN A 237 15.41 17.78 -13.63
C GLN A 237 14.96 18.38 -12.29
N LYS A 238 14.09 19.41 -12.33
CA LYS A 238 13.55 20.03 -11.11
C LYS A 238 12.80 19.04 -10.23
N GLU A 239 12.01 18.15 -10.84
CA GLU A 239 11.26 17.11 -10.12
C GLU A 239 12.20 16.11 -9.43
N LEU A 240 13.25 15.68 -10.14
CA LEU A 240 14.29 14.82 -9.54
C LEU A 240 14.99 15.52 -8.38
N THR A 241 15.38 16.79 -8.54
CA THR A 241 16.05 17.56 -7.47
C THR A 241 15.16 17.66 -6.25
N SER A 242 13.88 18.05 -6.41
CA SER A 242 12.92 18.11 -5.30
C SER A 242 12.72 16.76 -4.61
N TYR A 243 12.71 15.67 -5.38
CA TYR A 243 12.61 14.32 -4.83
C TYR A 243 13.86 13.92 -4.01
N LEU A 244 15.04 14.25 -4.50
CA LEU A 244 16.29 13.97 -3.78
C LEU A 244 16.43 14.81 -2.51
N ASP A 245 16.03 16.08 -2.55
CA ASP A 245 15.99 16.97 -1.38
C ASP A 245 15.00 16.42 -0.32
N MET A 246 13.83 15.92 -0.76
CA MET A 246 12.87 15.24 0.12
C MET A 246 13.47 13.98 0.75
N LEU A 247 14.20 13.15 -0.02
CA LEU A 247 14.86 11.94 0.52
C LEU A 247 15.94 12.27 1.56
N GLU A 248 16.72 13.32 1.30
CA GLU A 248 17.75 13.77 2.25
C GLU A 248 17.11 14.33 3.54
N GLU A 249 16.03 15.09 3.41
CA GLU A 249 15.28 15.57 4.57
C GLU A 249 14.64 14.41 5.34
N ALA A 250 14.10 13.39 4.63
CA ALA A 250 13.57 12.19 5.25
C ALA A 250 14.63 11.44 6.08
N LYS A 251 15.86 11.33 5.57
CA LYS A 251 16.97 10.71 6.34
C LYS A 251 17.32 11.49 7.60
N LYS A 252 17.26 12.82 7.56
CA LYS A 252 17.52 13.66 8.74
C LYS A 252 16.44 13.49 9.79
N ARG A 253 15.19 13.30 9.36
CA ARG A 253 14.00 13.13 10.22
C ARG A 253 13.72 11.69 10.63
N ASP A 254 14.52 10.72 10.20
CA ASP A 254 14.32 9.31 10.54
C ASP A 254 14.16 9.12 12.06
N HIS A 255 12.99 8.58 12.47
CA HIS A 255 12.65 8.39 13.89
C HIS A 255 13.65 7.51 14.64
N ARG A 256 14.36 6.60 13.95
CA ARG A 256 15.39 5.73 14.56
C ARG A 256 16.62 6.54 14.95
N LYS A 257 16.99 7.52 14.10
CA LYS A 257 18.11 8.44 14.38
C LYS A 257 17.74 9.40 15.48
N ILE A 258 16.66 10.15 15.30
CA ILE A 258 16.19 11.15 16.29
C ILE A 258 15.86 10.47 17.63
N GLY A 259 15.16 9.32 17.59
CA GLY A 259 14.82 8.57 18.79
C GLY A 259 16.03 8.11 19.61
N LYS A 260 17.14 7.75 18.92
CA LYS A 260 18.40 7.43 19.57
C LYS A 260 19.09 8.68 20.15
N GLU A 261 19.16 9.78 19.38
CA GLU A 261 19.77 11.05 19.80
C GLU A 261 19.04 11.67 21.00
N MET A 262 17.70 11.57 21.02
CA MET A 262 16.86 12.07 22.11
C MET A 262 16.65 11.05 23.25
N GLU A 263 17.23 9.87 23.17
CA GLU A 263 17.08 8.80 24.17
C GLU A 263 15.61 8.41 24.44
N LEU A 264 14.80 8.24 23.34
CA LEU A 264 13.38 7.92 23.46
C LEU A 264 13.13 6.41 23.58
N PHE A 265 13.83 5.59 22.79
CA PHE A 265 13.64 4.14 22.76
C PHE A 265 14.92 3.42 22.28
N THR A 266 14.95 2.11 22.50
CA THR A 266 16.02 1.25 22.00
C THR A 266 15.48 -0.15 21.70
N PHE A 267 16.30 -0.97 21.02
CA PHE A 267 16.04 -2.39 20.77
C PHE A 267 17.21 -3.22 21.31
N SER A 268 16.91 -4.43 21.78
CA SER A 268 17.90 -5.38 22.26
C SER A 268 17.67 -6.76 21.65
N GLN A 269 18.73 -7.37 21.13
CA GLN A 269 18.65 -8.75 20.62
C GLN A 269 18.23 -9.75 21.72
N LYS A 270 18.59 -9.50 22.97
CA LYS A 270 18.23 -10.36 24.11
C LYS A 270 16.73 -10.27 24.46
N VAL A 271 16.10 -9.13 24.20
CA VAL A 271 14.65 -8.97 24.38
C VAL A 271 13.90 -9.56 23.20
N GLY A 272 14.45 -9.40 21.99
CA GLY A 272 13.88 -9.90 20.75
C GLY A 272 13.68 -8.81 19.69
N GLN A 273 13.68 -9.21 18.44
CA GLN A 273 13.45 -8.30 17.32
C GLN A 273 12.00 -7.80 17.31
N GLY A 274 11.81 -6.52 17.02
CA GLY A 274 10.48 -5.92 16.94
C GLY A 274 9.81 -5.72 18.29
N LEU A 275 10.53 -5.78 19.40
CA LEU A 275 10.06 -5.50 20.75
C LEU A 275 10.79 -4.25 21.30
N PRO A 276 10.21 -3.04 21.17
CA PRO A 276 10.84 -1.81 21.58
C PRO A 276 10.92 -1.66 23.10
N LEU A 277 12.05 -1.13 23.58
CA LEU A 277 12.23 -0.71 24.96
C LEU A 277 12.10 0.82 25.02
N TRP A 278 11.12 1.31 25.71
CA TRP A 278 10.94 2.74 25.95
C TRP A 278 11.89 3.22 27.05
N LEU A 279 12.72 4.20 26.71
CA LEU A 279 13.60 4.86 27.67
C LEU A 279 12.82 5.94 28.45
N PRO A 280 13.36 6.49 29.55
CA PRO A 280 12.60 7.42 30.40
C PRO A 280 11.94 8.57 29.66
N LYS A 281 12.64 9.24 28.75
CA LYS A 281 12.09 10.35 27.96
C LYS A 281 10.98 9.88 26.99
N GLY A 282 11.16 8.73 26.36
CA GLY A 282 10.14 8.14 25.49
C GLY A 282 8.92 7.66 26.27
N ALA A 283 9.10 7.10 27.46
CA ALA A 283 8.00 6.72 28.34
C ALA A 283 7.17 7.94 28.77
N GLN A 284 7.81 9.06 29.09
CA GLN A 284 7.12 10.32 29.38
C GLN A 284 6.33 10.87 28.19
N LEU A 285 6.93 10.85 26.98
CA LEU A 285 6.23 11.25 25.75
C LEU A 285 4.97 10.40 25.53
N ARG A 286 5.12 9.09 25.67
CA ARG A 286 4.02 8.13 25.57
C ARG A 286 2.94 8.39 26.61
N GLU A 287 3.30 8.58 27.87
CA GLU A 287 2.36 8.86 28.95
C GLU A 287 1.57 10.16 28.70
N LYS A 288 2.20 11.21 28.19
CA LYS A 288 1.52 12.46 27.82
C LYS A 288 0.48 12.24 26.71
N LEU A 289 0.80 11.47 25.68
CA LEU A 289 -0.14 11.10 24.62
C LEU A 289 -1.31 10.26 25.15
N GLU A 290 -1.01 9.25 25.98
CA GLU A 290 -2.03 8.43 26.62
C GLU A 290 -2.97 9.28 27.49
N ASN A 291 -2.42 10.16 28.32
CA ASN A 291 -3.21 11.03 29.22
C ASN A 291 -4.06 12.04 28.43
N PHE A 292 -3.54 12.56 27.31
CA PHE A 292 -4.30 13.42 26.40
C PHE A 292 -5.53 12.68 25.86
N LEU A 293 -5.35 11.50 25.31
CA LEU A 293 -6.46 10.73 24.74
C LEU A 293 -7.40 10.18 25.82
N LYS A 294 -6.89 9.73 26.98
CA LYS A 294 -7.73 9.30 28.12
C LYS A 294 -8.68 10.41 28.56
N LYS A 295 -8.21 11.66 28.64
CA LYS A 295 -9.07 12.81 28.95
C LYS A 295 -10.16 13.01 27.89
N ALA A 296 -9.79 13.01 26.59
CA ALA A 296 -10.74 13.17 25.51
C ALA A 296 -11.80 12.04 25.49
N GLN A 297 -11.39 10.80 25.70
CA GLN A 297 -12.27 9.63 25.80
C GLN A 297 -13.24 9.73 27.00
N THR A 298 -12.75 10.10 28.15
CA THR A 298 -13.59 10.27 29.37
C THR A 298 -14.69 11.31 29.14
N HIS A 299 -14.36 12.45 28.50
CA HIS A 299 -15.36 13.45 28.12
C HIS A 299 -16.38 12.95 27.11
N ALA A 300 -15.97 12.04 26.21
CA ALA A 300 -16.84 11.39 25.23
C ALA A 300 -17.60 10.18 25.80
N GLY A 301 -17.53 9.92 27.11
CA GLY A 301 -18.29 8.87 27.79
C GLY A 301 -17.73 7.47 27.64
N TYR A 302 -16.44 7.31 27.35
CA TYR A 302 -15.79 6.01 27.34
C TYR A 302 -15.42 5.54 28.75
N LEU A 303 -15.61 4.26 29.00
CA LEU A 303 -15.29 3.58 30.25
C LEU A 303 -13.93 2.88 30.09
N PRO A 304 -12.97 3.15 31.00
CA PRO A 304 -11.65 2.51 30.92
C PRO A 304 -11.75 1.03 31.34
N VAL A 305 -11.08 0.18 30.56
CA VAL A 305 -10.92 -1.25 30.89
C VAL A 305 -9.44 -1.63 30.75
N VAL A 306 -9.05 -2.77 31.32
CA VAL A 306 -7.69 -3.34 31.22
C VAL A 306 -7.85 -4.84 31.01
N THR A 307 -7.21 -5.38 29.98
CA THR A 307 -7.28 -6.80 29.65
C THR A 307 -5.91 -7.48 29.72
N PRO A 308 -5.83 -8.78 30.04
CA PRO A 308 -4.58 -9.51 30.10
C PRO A 308 -3.93 -9.65 28.72
N HIS A 309 -2.62 -9.88 28.69
CA HIS A 309 -1.83 -10.05 27.47
C HIS A 309 -2.03 -11.41 26.79
N ILE A 310 -2.52 -12.38 27.54
CA ILE A 310 -2.81 -13.75 27.07
C ILE A 310 -4.27 -14.10 27.36
N GLY A 311 -4.82 -14.98 26.56
CA GLY A 311 -6.14 -15.59 26.77
C GLY A 311 -6.12 -17.04 26.39
N ASN A 312 -7.13 -17.79 26.81
CA ASN A 312 -7.31 -19.17 26.34
C ASN A 312 -7.45 -19.16 24.81
N LYS A 313 -6.85 -20.14 24.14
CA LYS A 313 -6.89 -20.28 22.69
C LYS A 313 -8.32 -20.27 22.14
N ASP A 314 -9.27 -20.87 22.85
CA ASP A 314 -10.67 -20.96 22.43
C ASP A 314 -11.33 -19.59 22.26
N LEU A 315 -10.90 -18.56 23.01
CA LEU A 315 -11.35 -17.19 22.84
C LEU A 315 -11.05 -16.68 21.42
N TYR A 316 -9.89 -17.02 20.89
CA TYR A 316 -9.44 -16.60 19.55
C TYR A 316 -9.95 -17.49 18.44
N VAL A 317 -10.28 -18.74 18.73
CA VAL A 317 -11.04 -19.63 17.82
C VAL A 317 -12.47 -19.12 17.70
N CYS A 318 -13.12 -18.79 18.83
CA CYS A 318 -14.45 -18.19 18.83
C CYS A 318 -14.52 -16.92 17.98
N SER A 319 -13.58 -16.02 18.14
CA SER A 319 -13.54 -14.76 17.39
C SER A 319 -13.09 -14.91 15.93
N GLY A 320 -12.53 -16.06 15.53
CA GLY A 320 -11.98 -16.30 14.19
C GLY A 320 -10.55 -15.78 13.97
N HIS A 321 -9.96 -15.14 14.97
CA HIS A 321 -8.59 -14.61 14.84
C HIS A 321 -7.55 -15.73 14.72
N TYR A 322 -7.74 -16.85 15.40
CA TYR A 322 -6.81 -17.97 15.34
C TYR A 322 -6.65 -18.52 13.92
N ASP A 323 -7.75 -18.69 13.20
CA ASP A 323 -7.72 -19.24 11.84
C ASP A 323 -7.27 -18.20 10.79
N LYS A 324 -7.57 -16.92 10.99
CA LYS A 324 -7.33 -15.87 9.99
C LYS A 324 -5.96 -15.22 10.09
N TYR A 325 -5.37 -15.15 11.29
CA TYR A 325 -4.01 -14.60 11.46
C TYR A 325 -2.89 -15.61 11.23
N GLY A 326 -3.18 -16.92 11.35
CA GLY A 326 -2.27 -18.01 10.95
C GLY A 326 -0.80 -17.77 11.32
N GLU A 327 0.02 -17.58 10.28
CA GLU A 327 1.47 -17.38 10.39
C GLU A 327 1.87 -16.03 11.02
N ASP A 328 0.99 -15.04 10.98
CA ASP A 328 1.22 -13.72 11.59
C ASP A 328 0.98 -13.70 13.10
N SER A 329 0.76 -14.84 13.72
CA SER A 329 0.55 -14.98 15.15
C SER A 329 1.70 -15.72 15.83
N PHE A 330 1.99 -15.36 17.08
CA PHE A 330 2.83 -16.20 17.92
C PHE A 330 2.17 -17.55 18.15
N GLN A 331 2.95 -18.63 18.16
CA GLN A 331 2.42 -19.97 18.42
C GLN A 331 1.80 -20.05 19.83
N PRO A 332 0.77 -20.90 20.02
CA PRO A 332 0.15 -21.09 21.32
C PRO A 332 1.15 -21.49 22.42
N ILE A 333 0.98 -20.92 23.59
CA ILE A 333 1.75 -21.21 24.78
C ILE A 333 1.12 -22.45 25.44
N LYS A 334 1.88 -23.54 25.55
CA LYS A 334 1.47 -24.75 26.25
C LYS A 334 1.69 -24.61 27.74
N THR A 335 0.75 -25.12 28.52
CA THR A 335 0.84 -25.20 29.99
C THR A 335 1.23 -26.63 30.43
N PRO A 336 1.53 -26.84 31.73
CA PRO A 336 1.72 -28.18 32.25
C PRO A 336 0.48 -29.10 32.15
N ASN A 337 -0.71 -28.52 32.00
CA ASN A 337 -1.94 -29.29 31.82
C ASN A 337 -2.08 -29.71 30.35
N GLU A 338 -2.26 -31.00 30.10
CA GLU A 338 -2.43 -31.49 28.74
C GLU A 338 -3.71 -30.93 28.10
N GLY A 339 -3.58 -30.40 26.87
CA GLY A 339 -4.68 -29.83 26.12
C GLY A 339 -5.01 -28.37 26.45
N GLU A 340 -4.38 -27.79 27.48
CA GLU A 340 -4.56 -26.36 27.80
C GLU A 340 -3.55 -25.50 27.06
N GLU A 341 -4.04 -24.58 26.22
CA GLU A 341 -3.22 -23.67 25.43
C GLU A 341 -3.68 -22.22 25.63
N PHE A 342 -2.72 -21.34 25.84
CA PHE A 342 -2.94 -19.88 25.86
C PHE A 342 -2.34 -19.25 24.61
N PHE A 343 -2.82 -18.05 24.28
CA PHE A 343 -2.42 -17.32 23.11
C PHE A 343 -2.09 -15.89 23.45
N LEU A 344 -0.99 -15.34 22.94
CA LEU A 344 -0.72 -13.91 23.01
C LEU A 344 -1.75 -13.19 22.16
N LYS A 345 -2.46 -12.22 22.74
CA LYS A 345 -3.54 -11.53 22.04
C LYS A 345 -3.04 -10.76 20.83
N PRO A 346 -3.53 -11.05 19.61
CA PRO A 346 -3.23 -10.29 18.42
C PRO A 346 -4.11 -9.04 18.28
N MET A 347 -5.23 -9.01 19.03
CA MET A 347 -6.23 -7.93 19.12
C MET A 347 -6.92 -7.92 20.48
N ASN A 348 -7.51 -6.76 20.86
CA ASN A 348 -8.20 -6.59 22.13
C ASN A 348 -9.69 -6.92 22.09
N CYS A 349 -10.31 -6.91 20.90
CA CYS A 349 -11.75 -7.07 20.71
C CYS A 349 -12.35 -8.33 21.38
N PRO A 350 -11.74 -9.53 21.34
CA PRO A 350 -12.33 -10.70 21.99
C PRO A 350 -12.50 -10.52 23.50
N HIS A 351 -11.53 -9.88 24.16
CA HIS A 351 -11.61 -9.59 25.59
C HIS A 351 -12.71 -8.57 25.94
N HIS A 352 -12.89 -7.54 25.11
CA HIS A 352 -13.98 -6.57 25.29
C HIS A 352 -15.36 -7.20 25.11
N CYS A 353 -15.50 -8.18 24.19
CA CYS A 353 -16.72 -8.98 24.07
C CYS A 353 -17.03 -9.74 25.38
N GLU A 354 -16.03 -10.36 26.00
CA GLU A 354 -16.19 -11.06 27.28
C GLU A 354 -16.52 -10.09 28.43
N ILE A 355 -15.92 -8.88 28.45
CA ILE A 355 -16.28 -7.83 29.41
C ILE A 355 -17.76 -7.43 29.23
N TYR A 356 -18.21 -7.21 28.00
CA TYR A 356 -19.62 -6.90 27.72
C TYR A 356 -20.53 -8.05 28.18
N LYS A 357 -20.19 -9.29 27.88
CA LYS A 357 -20.95 -10.49 28.24
C LYS A 357 -21.06 -10.72 29.74
N SER A 358 -20.12 -10.18 30.55
CA SER A 358 -20.12 -10.33 32.00
C SER A 358 -21.27 -9.64 32.72
N LYS A 359 -22.02 -8.78 32.04
CA LYS A 359 -23.16 -8.02 32.58
C LYS A 359 -24.34 -8.07 31.61
N GLN A 360 -25.56 -8.05 32.16
CA GLN A 360 -26.78 -7.88 31.36
C GLN A 360 -27.02 -6.39 31.08
N TYR A 361 -27.33 -6.09 29.81
CA TYR A 361 -27.65 -4.74 29.35
C TYR A 361 -29.08 -4.66 28.82
N SER A 362 -29.69 -3.48 28.99
CA SER A 362 -30.95 -3.11 28.35
C SER A 362 -30.70 -2.08 27.25
N TYR A 363 -31.68 -1.86 26.39
CA TYR A 363 -31.63 -0.83 25.35
C TYR A 363 -31.33 0.59 25.88
N ARG A 364 -31.59 0.86 27.18
CA ARG A 364 -31.32 2.14 27.85
C ARG A 364 -29.85 2.32 28.23
N ASP A 365 -29.13 1.22 28.38
CA ASP A 365 -27.70 1.23 28.76
C ASP A 365 -26.80 1.47 27.54
N LEU A 366 -27.31 1.26 26.32
CA LEU A 366 -26.53 1.44 25.08
C LEU A 366 -26.62 2.90 24.60
N PRO A 367 -25.53 3.47 24.07
CA PRO A 367 -24.25 2.81 23.73
C PRO A 367 -23.34 2.58 24.96
N VAL A 368 -22.70 1.40 25.01
CA VAL A 368 -21.61 1.10 25.96
C VAL A 368 -20.30 1.25 25.22
N ARG A 369 -19.34 2.01 25.78
CA ARG A 369 -18.05 2.32 25.15
C ARG A 369 -16.91 1.92 26.07
N PHE A 370 -16.18 0.84 25.75
CA PHE A 370 -14.97 0.43 26.45
C PHE A 370 -13.73 0.92 25.75
N ALA A 371 -12.74 1.40 26.49
CA ALA A 371 -11.47 1.86 25.92
C ALA A 371 -10.29 1.42 26.79
N GLU A 372 -9.21 0.99 26.13
CA GLU A 372 -7.93 0.70 26.76
C GLU A 372 -6.75 1.12 25.89
N PHE A 373 -5.58 1.30 26.51
CA PHE A 373 -4.30 1.21 25.84
C PHE A 373 -3.83 -0.23 25.94
N GLY A 374 -4.29 -1.06 24.99
CA GLY A 374 -4.10 -2.51 25.02
C GLY A 374 -2.89 -2.93 24.19
N THR A 375 -1.94 -3.61 24.83
CA THR A 375 -0.78 -4.16 24.10
C THR A 375 -1.16 -5.46 23.41
N VAL A 376 -0.84 -5.54 22.11
CA VAL A 376 -1.10 -6.70 21.25
C VAL A 376 0.20 -7.19 20.62
N TYR A 377 0.20 -8.44 20.15
CA TYR A 377 1.39 -9.11 19.66
C TYR A 377 1.11 -9.78 18.31
N ARG A 378 1.97 -9.51 17.31
CA ARG A 378 1.90 -10.12 15.98
C ARG A 378 3.28 -10.59 15.56
N TYR A 379 3.36 -11.77 14.97
CA TYR A 379 4.63 -12.32 14.51
C TYR A 379 4.96 -11.79 13.12
N GLU A 380 5.30 -10.49 13.05
CA GLU A 380 5.78 -9.88 11.81
C GLU A 380 7.10 -10.53 11.38
N GLN A 381 7.26 -10.78 10.08
CA GLN A 381 8.48 -11.37 9.55
C GLN A 381 9.68 -10.44 9.78
N SER A 382 10.86 -11.01 10.03
CA SER A 382 12.04 -10.20 10.41
C SER A 382 12.46 -9.20 9.34
N GLY A 383 12.25 -9.51 8.05
CA GLY A 383 12.52 -8.61 6.93
C GLY A 383 11.58 -7.40 6.82
N GLU A 384 10.44 -7.43 7.50
CA GLU A 384 9.44 -6.36 7.50
C GLU A 384 9.59 -5.38 8.67
N LEU A 385 10.34 -5.76 9.70
CA LEU A 385 10.52 -4.94 10.90
C LEU A 385 11.25 -3.64 10.56
N HIS A 386 10.71 -2.50 11.01
CA HIS A 386 11.29 -1.19 10.72
C HIS A 386 11.08 -0.19 11.86
N GLY A 387 12.08 -0.03 12.71
CA GLY A 387 12.05 0.88 13.86
C GLY A 387 10.78 0.69 14.69
N LEU A 388 10.08 1.78 15.01
CA LEU A 388 8.77 1.75 15.68
C LEU A 388 7.58 1.63 14.70
N THR A 389 7.79 1.78 13.38
CA THR A 389 6.67 1.75 12.42
C THR A 389 6.13 0.35 12.17
N ARG A 390 6.98 -0.68 12.32
CA ARG A 390 6.56 -2.09 12.22
C ARG A 390 7.29 -2.94 13.26
N VAL A 391 6.53 -3.40 14.23
CA VAL A 391 7.02 -4.07 15.46
C VAL A 391 6.18 -5.30 15.77
N ARG A 392 6.70 -6.20 16.62
CA ARG A 392 6.01 -7.43 17.03
C ARG A 392 5.15 -7.26 18.28
N GLY A 393 5.43 -6.27 19.11
CA GLY A 393 4.63 -5.90 20.27
C GLY A 393 4.34 -4.41 20.23
N PHE A 394 3.06 -4.03 20.22
CA PHE A 394 2.65 -2.64 20.17
C PHE A 394 1.37 -2.39 20.96
N THR A 395 1.17 -1.14 21.36
CA THR A 395 0.01 -0.73 22.15
C THR A 395 -0.98 0.02 21.25
N GLN A 396 -2.22 -0.45 21.23
CA GLN A 396 -3.31 0.22 20.55
C GLN A 396 -4.10 1.07 21.54
N ASP A 397 -4.49 2.27 21.14
CA ASP A 397 -5.49 3.10 21.81
C ASP A 397 -6.91 2.63 21.43
N ASP A 398 -7.16 1.40 21.78
CA ASP A 398 -8.27 0.61 21.28
C ASP A 398 -9.55 0.87 22.06
N ALA A 399 -10.66 0.96 21.35
CA ALA A 399 -11.97 1.01 21.98
C ALA A 399 -13.04 0.30 21.16
N HIS A 400 -14.00 -0.24 21.89
CA HIS A 400 -15.12 -0.98 21.32
C HIS A 400 -16.42 -0.42 21.86
N LEU A 401 -17.27 0.01 20.95
CA LEU A 401 -18.60 0.53 21.26
C LEU A 401 -19.63 -0.54 20.93
N PHE A 402 -20.49 -0.84 21.87
CA PHE A 402 -21.62 -1.74 21.69
C PHE A 402 -22.87 -0.87 21.60
N VAL A 403 -23.52 -0.90 20.43
CA VAL A 403 -24.58 0.04 20.08
C VAL A 403 -25.81 -0.69 19.56
N ARG A 404 -26.97 -0.05 19.62
CA ARG A 404 -28.16 -0.53 18.90
C ARG A 404 -28.01 -0.21 17.40
N PRO A 405 -28.66 -0.97 16.51
CA PRO A 405 -28.62 -0.70 15.06
C PRO A 405 -29.00 0.75 14.69
N ASP A 406 -29.95 1.35 15.37
CA ASP A 406 -30.39 2.74 15.17
C ASP A 406 -29.37 3.79 15.63
N GLN A 407 -28.38 3.41 16.44
CA GLN A 407 -27.31 4.29 16.94
C GLN A 407 -26.04 4.25 16.11
N VAL A 408 -25.85 3.28 15.23
CA VAL A 408 -24.59 3.02 14.49
C VAL A 408 -24.08 4.27 13.79
N LYS A 409 -24.91 4.93 13.00
CA LYS A 409 -24.53 6.11 12.23
C LYS A 409 -24.08 7.25 13.13
N GLN A 410 -24.84 7.57 14.17
CA GLN A 410 -24.51 8.67 15.08
C GLN A 410 -23.23 8.40 15.87
N GLU A 411 -23.06 7.16 16.37
CA GLU A 411 -21.85 6.79 17.09
C GLU A 411 -20.61 6.75 16.19
N PHE A 412 -20.76 6.33 14.94
CA PHE A 412 -19.69 6.40 13.95
C PHE A 412 -19.25 7.84 13.68
N ILE A 413 -20.20 8.78 13.53
CA ILE A 413 -19.92 10.22 13.42
C ILE A 413 -19.21 10.76 14.67
N ASN A 414 -19.64 10.35 15.87
CA ASN A 414 -18.98 10.75 17.12
C ASN A 414 -17.52 10.28 17.19
N VAL A 415 -17.25 9.08 16.68
CA VAL A 415 -15.87 8.54 16.58
C VAL A 415 -15.05 9.32 15.56
N ILE A 416 -15.59 9.64 14.38
CA ILE A 416 -14.92 10.52 13.40
C ILE A 416 -14.52 11.84 14.05
N ASN A 417 -15.43 12.48 14.80
CA ASN A 417 -15.16 13.73 15.49
C ASN A 417 -13.99 13.61 16.49
N LEU A 418 -13.91 12.50 17.23
CA LEU A 418 -12.82 12.23 18.15
C LEU A 418 -11.48 12.08 17.42
N VAL A 419 -11.45 11.33 16.29
CA VAL A 419 -10.23 11.16 15.49
C VAL A 419 -9.76 12.51 14.94
N LEU A 420 -10.65 13.31 14.38
CA LEU A 420 -10.34 14.64 13.87
C LEU A 420 -9.83 15.60 14.96
N TYR A 421 -10.41 15.51 16.17
CA TYR A 421 -9.93 16.26 17.32
C TYR A 421 -8.48 15.90 17.68
N VAL A 422 -8.16 14.60 17.70
CA VAL A 422 -6.80 14.10 17.97
C VAL A 422 -5.81 14.61 16.92
N PHE A 423 -6.12 14.48 15.64
CA PHE A 423 -5.23 14.91 14.55
C PHE A 423 -4.97 16.41 14.60
N LYS A 424 -6.01 17.21 14.79
CA LYS A 424 -5.88 18.67 14.91
C LYS A 424 -4.99 19.07 16.08
N ALA A 425 -5.13 18.42 17.24
CA ALA A 425 -4.34 18.73 18.44
C ALA A 425 -2.84 18.43 18.26
N LEU A 426 -2.49 17.55 17.32
CA LEU A 426 -1.13 17.09 17.03
C LEU A 426 -0.54 17.67 15.73
N GLY A 427 -1.30 18.56 15.05
CA GLY A 427 -0.83 19.26 13.85
C GLY A 427 -0.92 18.44 12.56
N PHE A 428 -1.68 17.34 12.53
CA PHE A 428 -1.96 16.58 11.32
C PHE A 428 -3.18 17.18 10.62
N GLU A 429 -2.95 18.16 9.74
CA GLU A 429 -4.03 18.90 9.05
C GLU A 429 -4.38 18.27 7.70
N GLU A 430 -3.42 17.60 7.03
CA GLU A 430 -3.64 16.97 5.73
C GLU A 430 -3.82 15.46 5.90
N PHE A 431 -5.01 14.99 5.57
CA PHE A 431 -5.32 13.55 5.53
C PHE A 431 -6.34 13.25 4.43
N LYS A 432 -6.37 11.99 4.02
CA LYS A 432 -7.43 11.41 3.19
C LYS A 432 -8.16 10.34 3.98
N ALA A 433 -9.44 10.22 3.78
CA ALA A 433 -10.23 9.15 4.36
C ALA A 433 -10.40 8.02 3.33
N GLN A 434 -9.93 6.81 3.66
CA GLN A 434 -10.06 5.64 2.80
C GLN A 434 -11.15 4.73 3.33
N ILE A 435 -12.20 4.50 2.54
CA ILE A 435 -13.24 3.51 2.83
C ILE A 435 -12.79 2.19 2.22
N SER A 436 -12.46 1.23 3.08
CA SER A 436 -12.01 -0.10 2.68
C SER A 436 -13.16 -1.08 2.75
N LEU A 437 -13.62 -1.55 1.59
CA LEU A 437 -14.74 -2.46 1.41
C LEU A 437 -14.24 -3.90 1.15
N ARG A 438 -15.15 -4.88 1.26
CA ARG A 438 -14.86 -6.27 0.92
C ARG A 438 -14.52 -6.42 -0.57
N ASP A 439 -13.75 -7.47 -0.88
CA ASP A 439 -13.46 -7.89 -2.25
C ASP A 439 -14.70 -8.63 -2.81
N PRO A 440 -15.36 -8.11 -3.86
CA PRO A 440 -16.51 -8.76 -4.45
C PRO A 440 -16.20 -10.12 -5.09
N ASP A 441 -14.94 -10.31 -5.51
CA ASP A 441 -14.48 -11.51 -6.22
C ASP A 441 -13.89 -12.59 -5.28
N ASN A 442 -13.58 -12.24 -4.02
CA ASN A 442 -12.98 -13.16 -3.04
C ASN A 442 -13.69 -13.13 -1.69
N LYS A 443 -14.89 -13.68 -1.65
CA LYS A 443 -15.72 -13.73 -0.43
C LYS A 443 -15.16 -14.65 0.67
N THR A 444 -14.27 -15.58 0.34
CA THR A 444 -13.70 -16.54 1.32
C THR A 444 -12.76 -15.89 2.33
N LYS A 445 -12.27 -14.69 2.03
CA LYS A 445 -11.45 -13.87 2.93
C LYS A 445 -12.23 -13.41 4.17
N TYR A 446 -13.55 -13.31 4.08
CA TYR A 446 -14.41 -12.64 5.05
C TYR A 446 -15.31 -13.61 5.82
N ILE A 447 -15.70 -13.22 7.04
CA ILE A 447 -16.68 -13.95 7.87
C ILE A 447 -18.03 -13.22 7.88
N GLY A 448 -19.11 -13.94 8.22
CA GLY A 448 -20.47 -13.40 8.35
C GLY A 448 -21.30 -13.46 7.08
N SER A 449 -22.51 -12.91 7.15
CA SER A 449 -23.48 -12.91 6.05
C SER A 449 -23.31 -11.69 5.15
N ASP A 450 -23.74 -11.81 3.88
CA ASP A 450 -23.76 -10.68 2.94
C ASP A 450 -24.63 -9.52 3.48
N ASP A 451 -25.76 -9.82 4.13
CA ASP A 451 -26.66 -8.81 4.73
C ASP A 451 -25.96 -7.96 5.83
N ASN A 452 -25.13 -8.59 6.67
CA ASN A 452 -24.34 -7.90 7.68
C ASN A 452 -23.30 -6.97 7.01
N TRP A 453 -22.66 -7.45 5.95
CA TRP A 453 -21.69 -6.66 5.21
C TRP A 453 -22.31 -5.46 4.51
N ASP A 454 -23.44 -5.66 3.82
CA ASP A 454 -24.17 -4.58 3.12
C ASP A 454 -24.59 -3.47 4.09
N LYS A 455 -25.09 -3.83 5.28
CA LYS A 455 -25.43 -2.87 6.35
C LYS A 455 -24.22 -2.10 6.87
N ALA A 456 -23.11 -2.80 7.10
CA ALA A 456 -21.91 -2.18 7.62
C ALA A 456 -21.28 -1.23 6.61
N GLU A 457 -21.19 -1.64 5.34
CA GLU A 457 -20.66 -0.82 4.24
C GLU A 457 -21.51 0.44 4.02
N ALA A 458 -22.84 0.30 4.01
CA ALA A 458 -23.76 1.43 3.87
C ALA A 458 -23.59 2.44 5.03
N ALA A 459 -23.48 1.96 6.28
CA ALA A 459 -23.34 2.82 7.45
C ALA A 459 -22.05 3.67 7.40
N ILE A 460 -20.92 3.09 6.97
CA ILE A 460 -19.64 3.81 6.83
C ILE A 460 -19.73 4.88 5.73
N ILE A 461 -20.26 4.51 4.57
CA ILE A 461 -20.43 5.42 3.42
C ILE A 461 -21.32 6.60 3.79
N GLU A 462 -22.48 6.34 4.39
CA GLU A 462 -23.42 7.40 4.80
C GLU A 462 -22.81 8.35 5.83
N ALA A 463 -22.15 7.82 6.87
CA ALA A 463 -21.54 8.64 7.90
C ALA A 463 -20.38 9.50 7.34
N SER A 464 -19.57 8.95 6.46
CA SER A 464 -18.45 9.66 5.81
C SER A 464 -18.95 10.80 4.93
N ASN A 465 -20.03 10.55 4.14
CA ASN A 465 -20.66 11.56 3.29
C ASN A 465 -21.28 12.69 4.14
N GLU A 466 -21.99 12.35 5.23
CA GLU A 466 -22.58 13.36 6.12
C GLU A 466 -21.52 14.25 6.78
N LYS A 467 -20.34 13.70 7.07
CA LYS A 467 -19.19 14.47 7.59
C LYS A 467 -18.45 15.26 6.53
N GLY A 468 -18.79 15.09 5.24
CA GLY A 468 -18.11 15.78 4.14
C GLY A 468 -16.63 15.42 4.03
N LEU A 469 -16.24 14.18 4.36
CA LEU A 469 -14.87 13.73 4.24
C LEU A 469 -14.51 13.55 2.76
N ASP A 470 -13.29 13.95 2.39
CA ASP A 470 -12.71 13.59 1.10
C ASP A 470 -12.31 12.12 1.12
N THR A 471 -13.16 11.28 0.52
CA THR A 471 -13.04 9.82 0.61
C THR A 471 -12.60 9.18 -0.71
N ILE A 472 -11.73 8.18 -0.59
CA ILE A 472 -11.44 7.21 -1.64
C ILE A 472 -11.99 5.85 -1.23
N VAL A 473 -12.46 5.06 -2.20
CA VAL A 473 -12.98 3.71 -1.95
C VAL A 473 -12.00 2.69 -2.50
N GLU A 474 -11.58 1.73 -1.65
CA GLU A 474 -10.69 0.64 -2.00
C GLU A 474 -11.37 -0.70 -1.68
N TYR A 475 -11.41 -1.59 -2.69
CA TYR A 475 -11.97 -2.93 -2.54
C TYR A 475 -10.88 -3.95 -2.16
N GLY A 476 -11.24 -4.92 -1.32
CA GLY A 476 -10.32 -5.96 -0.88
C GLY A 476 -9.49 -5.64 0.36
N GLU A 477 -9.51 -4.37 0.82
CA GLU A 477 -8.74 -3.86 1.96
C GLU A 477 -9.51 -3.90 3.29
N ALA A 478 -10.76 -4.35 3.29
CA ALA A 478 -11.54 -4.52 4.53
C ALA A 478 -10.91 -5.56 5.47
N ALA A 479 -11.15 -5.41 6.78
CA ALA A 479 -10.84 -6.45 7.74
C ALA A 479 -11.70 -7.71 7.48
N PHE A 480 -11.25 -8.87 7.93
CA PHE A 480 -12.00 -10.12 7.67
C PHE A 480 -13.39 -10.15 8.33
N TYR A 481 -13.66 -9.30 9.31
CA TYR A 481 -14.93 -9.22 10.07
C TYR A 481 -15.77 -7.99 9.75
N GLY A 482 -15.25 -6.99 9.05
CA GLY A 482 -16.03 -5.79 8.72
C GLY A 482 -15.28 -4.75 7.88
N PRO A 483 -16.02 -3.85 7.22
CA PRO A 483 -15.45 -2.74 6.48
C PRO A 483 -14.84 -1.71 7.43
N LYS A 484 -13.96 -0.85 6.90
CA LYS A 484 -13.23 0.14 7.71
C LYS A 484 -13.11 1.50 7.02
N LEU A 485 -13.02 2.54 7.83
CA LEU A 485 -12.61 3.87 7.45
C LEU A 485 -11.22 4.12 8.03
N ASP A 486 -10.23 4.21 7.15
CA ASP A 486 -8.84 4.50 7.50
C ASP A 486 -8.51 5.97 7.22
N PHE A 487 -7.74 6.58 8.12
CA PHE A 487 -7.23 7.94 7.94
C PHE A 487 -5.77 7.89 7.49
N MET A 488 -5.56 8.23 6.22
CA MET A 488 -4.24 8.32 5.60
C MET A 488 -3.70 9.73 5.81
N VAL A 489 -2.86 9.88 6.82
CA VAL A 489 -2.29 11.17 7.24
C VAL A 489 -0.99 11.44 6.48
N LYS A 490 -0.80 12.67 5.99
CA LYS A 490 0.47 13.11 5.42
C LYS A 490 1.37 13.70 6.49
N ASP A 491 2.60 13.23 6.52
CA ASP A 491 3.63 13.86 7.35
C ASP A 491 4.21 15.12 6.69
N ALA A 492 5.10 15.82 7.38
CA ALA A 492 5.74 17.04 6.88
C ALA A 492 6.56 16.85 5.59
N LEU A 493 6.82 15.62 5.17
CA LEU A 493 7.51 15.24 3.93
C LEU A 493 6.55 14.80 2.82
N GLY A 494 5.23 14.83 3.09
CA GLY A 494 4.19 14.40 2.16
C GLY A 494 4.04 12.88 2.03
N ARG A 495 4.65 12.08 2.92
CA ARG A 495 4.46 10.62 2.95
C ARG A 495 3.13 10.29 3.63
N GLU A 496 2.39 9.34 3.07
CA GLU A 496 1.10 8.90 3.60
C GLU A 496 1.29 7.77 4.62
N TRP A 497 0.63 7.90 5.78
CA TRP A 497 0.64 6.94 6.87
C TRP A 497 -0.77 6.61 7.30
N GLN A 498 -1.12 5.33 7.31
CA GLN A 498 -2.35 4.88 7.94
C GLN A 498 -2.19 4.97 9.46
N LEU A 499 -2.92 5.89 10.08
CA LEU A 499 -2.96 6.10 11.54
C LEU A 499 -4.32 5.65 12.09
N GLY A 500 -5.30 6.54 12.13
CA GLY A 500 -6.62 6.25 12.69
C GLY A 500 -7.43 5.25 11.86
N THR A 501 -8.15 4.37 12.54
CA THR A 501 -9.07 3.40 11.93
C THR A 501 -10.37 3.32 12.70
N ILE A 502 -11.51 3.24 11.98
CA ILE A 502 -12.84 2.99 12.52
C ILE A 502 -13.48 1.85 11.71
N GLN A 503 -14.08 0.87 12.40
CA GLN A 503 -14.67 -0.31 11.74
C GLN A 503 -16.07 -0.58 12.29
N VAL A 504 -16.98 -1.04 11.45
CA VAL A 504 -18.32 -1.51 11.84
C VAL A 504 -18.36 -3.02 11.75
N ASP A 505 -18.80 -3.67 12.81
CA ASP A 505 -18.76 -5.11 12.95
C ASP A 505 -20.08 -5.66 13.48
N TYR A 506 -20.75 -6.45 12.66
CA TYR A 506 -21.94 -7.22 13.01
C TYR A 506 -21.58 -8.69 13.36
N ASN A 507 -20.37 -9.13 13.08
CA ASN A 507 -19.97 -10.53 13.11
C ASN A 507 -19.46 -10.98 14.48
N LEU A 508 -18.59 -10.21 15.14
CA LEU A 508 -18.13 -10.56 16.49
C LEU A 508 -19.26 -10.59 17.51
N PRO A 509 -20.20 -9.62 17.55
CA PRO A 509 -21.37 -9.73 18.42
C PRO A 509 -22.17 -11.01 18.23
N GLU A 510 -22.31 -11.50 17.00
CA GLU A 510 -22.98 -12.76 16.69
C GLU A 510 -22.18 -13.96 17.18
N ARG A 511 -20.89 -14.03 16.89
CA ARG A 511 -20.01 -15.14 17.30
C ARG A 511 -19.85 -15.28 18.81
N PHE A 512 -19.85 -14.17 19.54
CA PHE A 512 -19.82 -14.14 21.00
C PHE A 512 -21.21 -14.22 21.63
N GLU A 513 -22.28 -14.31 20.83
CA GLU A 513 -23.67 -14.35 21.31
C GLU A 513 -24.02 -13.19 22.25
N LEU A 514 -23.50 -11.97 21.94
CA LEU A 514 -23.77 -10.79 22.75
C LEU A 514 -25.23 -10.37 22.62
N GLU A 515 -25.83 -9.91 23.73
CA GLU A 515 -27.25 -9.54 23.77
C GLU A 515 -27.50 -8.30 24.62
N TYR A 516 -28.60 -7.59 24.27
CA TYR A 516 -29.25 -6.63 25.17
C TYR A 516 -30.76 -6.86 25.17
N THR A 517 -31.45 -6.42 26.24
CA THR A 517 -32.90 -6.54 26.34
C THR A 517 -33.54 -5.29 25.76
N GLY A 518 -34.43 -5.46 24.79
CA GLY A 518 -35.20 -4.38 24.13
C GLY A 518 -36.35 -3.86 25.00
N PRO A 519 -37.08 -2.80 24.52
CA PRO A 519 -38.20 -2.23 25.24
C PRO A 519 -39.43 -3.18 25.33
N ASP A 520 -39.48 -4.17 24.47
CA ASP A 520 -40.45 -5.25 24.40
C ASP A 520 -40.07 -6.49 25.24
N ASN A 521 -39.01 -6.38 26.01
CA ASN A 521 -38.44 -7.46 26.83
C ASN A 521 -37.89 -8.64 26.00
N GLN A 522 -37.65 -8.45 24.69
CA GLN A 522 -36.97 -9.43 23.83
C GLN A 522 -35.45 -9.19 23.80
N LYS A 523 -34.72 -10.25 23.42
CA LYS A 523 -33.27 -10.18 23.27
C LYS A 523 -32.87 -9.73 21.86
N TYR A 524 -31.96 -8.79 21.79
CA TYR A 524 -31.45 -8.23 20.54
C TYR A 524 -29.92 -8.27 20.52
N ARG A 525 -29.35 -8.35 19.32
CA ARG A 525 -27.91 -8.34 19.08
C ARG A 525 -27.40 -6.90 18.96
N PRO A 526 -26.39 -6.46 19.73
CA PRO A 526 -25.75 -5.17 19.50
C PRO A 526 -24.91 -5.21 18.22
N VAL A 527 -24.62 -4.04 17.66
CA VAL A 527 -23.59 -3.81 16.65
C VAL A 527 -22.33 -3.33 17.36
N MET A 528 -21.16 -3.69 16.87
CA MET A 528 -19.89 -3.27 17.45
C MET A 528 -19.20 -2.27 16.52
N ILE A 529 -18.64 -1.21 17.11
CA ILE A 529 -17.77 -0.26 16.42
C ILE A 529 -16.39 -0.34 17.06
N HIS A 530 -15.37 -0.62 16.27
CA HIS A 530 -13.98 -0.60 16.69
C HIS A 530 -13.37 0.75 16.31
N ARG A 531 -12.51 1.31 17.16
CA ARG A 531 -11.77 2.50 16.79
C ARG A 531 -10.42 2.62 17.50
N ALA A 532 -9.44 3.15 16.79
CA ALA A 532 -8.12 3.47 17.30
C ALA A 532 -7.62 4.76 16.60
N PRO A 533 -7.75 5.97 17.21
CA PRO A 533 -7.28 7.23 16.65
C PRO A 533 -5.77 7.28 16.35
N PHE A 534 -4.93 6.77 17.24
CA PHE A 534 -3.49 6.63 17.00
C PHE A 534 -3.16 5.38 16.18
N GLY A 535 -3.98 4.33 16.32
CA GLY A 535 -3.72 3.00 15.81
C GLY A 535 -2.69 2.27 16.68
N SER A 536 -1.44 2.18 16.23
CA SER A 536 -0.32 1.72 17.07
C SER A 536 0.40 2.92 17.69
N MET A 537 0.55 2.96 18.99
CA MET A 537 1.28 4.01 19.70
C MET A 537 2.73 4.10 19.23
N GLU A 538 3.36 2.98 18.96
CA GLU A 538 4.71 2.88 18.45
C GLU A 538 4.84 3.55 17.08
N ARG A 539 3.98 3.16 16.12
CA ARG A 539 3.92 3.77 14.78
C ARG A 539 3.56 5.24 14.85
N PHE A 540 2.60 5.60 15.68
CA PHE A 540 2.18 6.98 15.84
C PHE A 540 3.32 7.87 16.36
N VAL A 541 4.06 7.41 17.36
CA VAL A 541 5.24 8.14 17.88
C VAL A 541 6.34 8.24 16.83
N ALA A 542 6.58 7.18 16.04
CA ALA A 542 7.53 7.25 14.92
C ALA A 542 7.15 8.35 13.91
N VAL A 543 5.89 8.35 13.46
CA VAL A 543 5.36 9.35 12.52
C VAL A 543 5.42 10.75 13.13
N LEU A 544 5.08 10.91 14.40
CA LEU A 544 5.15 12.18 15.11
C LEU A 544 6.58 12.71 15.23
N ILE A 545 7.57 11.85 15.54
CA ILE A 545 8.99 12.21 15.57
C ILE A 545 9.42 12.74 14.19
N GLU A 546 9.08 12.02 13.13
CA GLU A 546 9.45 12.38 11.75
C GLU A 546 8.71 13.63 11.27
N HIS A 547 7.43 13.78 11.62
CA HIS A 547 6.63 14.98 11.32
C HIS A 547 7.22 16.24 11.98
N CYS A 548 7.50 16.17 13.28
CA CYS A 548 8.07 17.28 14.03
C CYS A 548 9.59 17.46 13.81
N GLY A 549 10.29 16.48 13.24
CA GLY A 549 11.76 16.48 13.16
C GLY A 549 12.42 16.51 14.55
N GLY A 550 11.79 15.91 15.57
CA GLY A 550 12.21 15.95 16.97
C GLY A 550 11.81 17.21 17.75
N ASN A 551 11.28 18.25 17.09
CA ASN A 551 10.83 19.49 17.71
C ASN A 551 9.35 19.37 18.12
N PHE A 552 9.07 18.67 19.19
CA PHE A 552 7.71 18.46 19.66
C PHE A 552 7.05 19.76 20.15
N PRO A 553 5.71 19.87 20.06
CA PRO A 553 4.98 20.90 20.79
C PRO A 553 5.36 20.90 22.30
N LEU A 554 5.42 22.06 22.94
CA LEU A 554 5.89 22.22 24.31
C LEU A 554 5.24 21.24 25.30
N TRP A 555 3.94 21.02 25.18
CA TRP A 555 3.20 20.12 26.06
C TRP A 555 3.59 18.62 25.91
N LEU A 556 4.16 18.23 24.76
CA LEU A 556 4.67 16.87 24.50
C LEU A 556 6.14 16.71 24.80
N THR A 557 6.93 17.79 24.77
CA THR A 557 8.37 17.73 24.97
C THR A 557 8.71 17.06 26.33
N PRO A 558 9.53 15.98 26.33
CA PRO A 558 9.87 15.28 27.58
C PRO A 558 10.59 16.19 28.60
N GLU A 559 11.48 17.03 28.11
CA GLU A 559 12.21 18.02 28.88
C GLU A 559 11.67 19.41 28.55
N GLN A 560 11.14 20.13 29.52
CA GLN A 560 10.46 21.43 29.36
C GLN A 560 11.25 22.59 29.97
N VAL A 561 12.55 22.46 30.09
CA VAL A 561 13.43 23.49 30.71
C VAL A 561 14.32 24.09 29.63
#